data_7be4126acdf92094fb86f2b619498d21
#
_entry.id   7be4126acdf92094fb86f2b619498d21
#
_cell.length_a   1.000
_cell.length_b   1.000
_cell.length_c   1.000
_cell.angle_alpha   90.00
_cell.angle_beta   90.00
_cell.angle_gamma   90.00
#
_symmetry.space_group_name_H-M   'P 1'
#
loop_
_entity.id
_entity.type
_entity.pdbx_description
1 polymer ?
#
loop_
_entity_poly.entity_id
_entity_poly.type
_entity_poly.pdbx_seq_one_letter_code
_entity_poly.pdbx_strand_id
1 'polypeptide(L)'
;MTTAFERVQTARHPERPYAMDLFTTVFSDFIEVHGDRRFADDPALVAGFARIAGREVCVIGQQKGRDINERRHRNFAMPKPEGYRKAIRVMRMAEKFGRPIITIVDTPGAYPGIDAEERGQAEAIAFNLREMASLKVPVVVVVLGEGGSGGALAIGIGDRVLMMENAVYSVITPEGCAAILWKDAGRAPDAAEGLKLTADNLKKFDIVDEIVPEPEPWKMPTEDDENSQSAFDKIAETLKKRIVANLDELSAKPSRTLIADRYNKFRKMGEWV
;
A
#
# COMPACT_ATOMS: atom_id res chain seq x y z
N MET A 1 -17.29 -19.99 1.38
CA MET A 1 -16.14 -19.18 1.83
C MET A 1 -15.31 -18.83 0.60
N THR A 2 -14.91 -17.60 0.44
CA THR A 2 -14.04 -17.15 -0.66
C THR A 2 -12.65 -17.75 -0.47
N THR A 3 -12.09 -18.39 -1.50
CA THR A 3 -10.74 -18.97 -1.47
C THR A 3 -9.67 -17.90 -1.49
N ALA A 4 -8.43 -18.22 -1.08
CA ALA A 4 -7.30 -17.28 -1.15
C ALA A 4 -7.04 -16.83 -2.59
N PHE A 5 -7.20 -17.70 -3.57
CA PHE A 5 -6.99 -17.34 -4.97
C PHE A 5 -8.10 -16.44 -5.53
N GLU A 6 -9.36 -16.64 -5.14
CA GLU A 6 -10.45 -15.69 -5.47
C GLU A 6 -10.19 -14.31 -4.87
N ARG A 7 -9.61 -14.20 -3.66
CA ARG A 7 -9.15 -12.92 -3.09
C ARG A 7 -8.06 -12.28 -3.96
N VAL A 8 -7.10 -13.06 -4.46
CA VAL A 8 -6.08 -12.56 -5.40
C VAL A 8 -6.72 -11.99 -6.66
N GLN A 9 -7.70 -12.69 -7.24
CA GLN A 9 -8.41 -12.22 -8.43
C GLN A 9 -9.20 -10.93 -8.14
N THR A 10 -9.86 -10.84 -6.98
CA THR A 10 -10.57 -9.64 -6.55
C THR A 10 -9.61 -8.47 -6.32
N ALA A 11 -8.47 -8.68 -5.67
CA ALA A 11 -7.44 -7.65 -5.46
C ALA A 11 -6.90 -7.07 -6.78
N ARG A 12 -6.85 -7.89 -7.83
CA ARG A 12 -6.37 -7.53 -9.18
C ARG A 12 -7.44 -7.00 -10.10
N HIS A 13 -8.69 -6.99 -9.67
CA HIS A 13 -9.80 -6.63 -10.56
C HIS A 13 -9.61 -5.20 -11.11
N PRO A 14 -9.71 -4.99 -12.45
CA PRO A 14 -9.42 -3.70 -13.08
C PRO A 14 -10.37 -2.57 -12.67
N GLU A 15 -11.57 -2.91 -12.24
CA GLU A 15 -12.55 -1.93 -11.72
C GLU A 15 -12.33 -1.57 -10.24
N ARG A 16 -11.38 -2.21 -9.56
CA ARG A 16 -11.04 -1.84 -8.19
C ARG A 16 -10.49 -0.41 -8.14
N PRO A 17 -10.80 0.38 -7.09
CA PRO A 17 -10.20 1.71 -6.95
C PRO A 17 -8.68 1.62 -6.78
N TYR A 18 -7.96 2.61 -7.29
CA TYR A 18 -6.52 2.78 -7.17
C TYR A 18 -6.17 3.96 -6.26
N ALA A 19 -4.90 4.18 -5.98
CA ALA A 19 -4.46 5.22 -5.05
C ALA A 19 -4.97 6.63 -5.43
N MET A 20 -4.93 7.01 -6.71
CA MET A 20 -5.41 8.32 -7.16
C MET A 20 -6.92 8.49 -7.01
N ASP A 21 -7.71 7.42 -7.15
CA ASP A 21 -9.14 7.47 -6.90
C ASP A 21 -9.40 7.82 -5.43
N LEU A 22 -8.61 7.26 -4.50
CA LEU A 22 -8.72 7.58 -3.07
C LEU A 22 -8.26 9.01 -2.77
N PHE A 23 -7.26 9.54 -3.50
CA PHE A 23 -6.78 10.91 -3.31
C PHE A 23 -7.84 11.97 -3.64
N THR A 24 -8.88 11.59 -4.38
CA THR A 24 -10.01 12.47 -4.73
C THR A 24 -11.30 12.14 -3.98
N THR A 25 -11.43 10.95 -3.39
CA THR A 25 -12.67 10.50 -2.72
C THR A 25 -12.55 10.42 -1.20
N VAL A 26 -11.46 9.88 -0.70
CA VAL A 26 -11.18 9.77 0.75
C VAL A 26 -10.48 11.03 1.27
N PHE A 27 -9.64 11.63 0.43
CA PHE A 27 -8.89 12.86 0.72
C PHE A 27 -9.43 14.03 -0.11
N SER A 28 -9.04 15.25 0.24
CA SER A 28 -9.28 16.48 -0.52
C SER A 28 -8.00 17.29 -0.71
N ASP A 29 -8.03 18.27 -1.60
CA ASP A 29 -6.95 19.23 -1.84
C ASP A 29 -5.59 18.57 -2.14
N PHE A 30 -5.59 17.47 -2.89
CA PHE A 30 -4.37 16.75 -3.22
C PHE A 30 -3.48 17.58 -4.15
N ILE A 31 -2.22 17.75 -3.74
CA ILE A 31 -1.16 18.41 -4.52
C ILE A 31 0.00 17.43 -4.67
N GLU A 32 0.27 16.99 -5.90
CA GLU A 32 1.34 16.07 -6.21
C GLU A 32 2.72 16.72 -6.16
N VAL A 33 3.70 15.97 -5.67
CA VAL A 33 5.12 16.36 -5.61
C VAL A 33 5.94 15.39 -6.44
N HIS A 34 6.59 15.91 -7.48
CA HIS A 34 7.31 15.13 -8.48
C HIS A 34 8.82 15.04 -8.25
N GLY A 35 9.39 13.93 -8.74
CA GLY A 35 10.83 13.70 -8.89
C GLY A 35 11.58 13.37 -7.60
N ASP A 36 12.65 12.58 -7.75
CA ASP A 36 13.50 12.12 -6.64
C ASP A 36 14.65 13.08 -6.27
N ARG A 37 14.89 14.10 -7.09
CA ARG A 37 16.03 15.06 -7.00
C ARG A 37 17.41 14.41 -7.23
N ARG A 38 17.44 13.22 -7.86
CA ARG A 38 18.67 12.52 -8.22
C ARG A 38 18.70 12.11 -9.68
N PHE A 39 17.60 11.55 -10.20
CA PHE A 39 17.55 11.01 -11.55
C PHE A 39 16.29 11.46 -12.30
N ALA A 40 15.10 11.06 -11.84
CA ALA A 40 13.85 11.31 -12.57
C ALA A 40 12.63 11.32 -11.63
N ASP A 41 11.46 11.43 -12.22
CA ASP A 41 10.19 11.07 -11.60
C ASP A 41 9.81 9.63 -11.96
N ASP A 42 8.97 9.01 -11.12
CA ASP A 42 8.37 7.70 -11.40
C ASP A 42 6.85 7.78 -11.22
N PRO A 43 6.08 7.67 -12.32
CA PRO A 43 4.63 7.74 -12.26
C PRO A 43 3.96 6.50 -11.64
N ALA A 44 4.70 5.40 -11.44
CA ALA A 44 4.18 4.22 -10.72
C ALA A 44 3.97 4.46 -9.23
N LEU A 45 4.59 5.52 -8.68
CA LEU A 45 4.43 5.92 -7.30
C LEU A 45 4.09 7.39 -7.22
N VAL A 46 2.88 7.71 -6.79
CA VAL A 46 2.36 9.08 -6.62
C VAL A 46 2.57 9.50 -5.17
N ALA A 47 3.07 10.71 -4.96
CA ALA A 47 3.35 11.24 -3.62
C ALA A 47 2.98 12.74 -3.54
N GLY A 48 2.43 13.17 -2.42
CA GLY A 48 2.05 14.57 -2.26
C GLY A 48 1.45 14.89 -0.91
N PHE A 49 0.75 16.02 -0.86
CA PHE A 49 0.04 16.48 0.32
C PHE A 49 -1.45 16.60 0.02
N ALA A 50 -2.27 16.32 1.03
CA ALA A 50 -3.72 16.34 0.92
C ALA A 50 -4.34 16.72 2.27
N ARG A 51 -5.67 16.70 2.34
CA ARG A 51 -6.41 16.81 3.60
C ARG A 51 -7.30 15.60 3.81
N ILE A 52 -7.46 15.18 5.07
CA ILE A 52 -8.44 14.19 5.50
C ILE A 52 -9.15 14.72 6.76
N ALA A 53 -10.47 14.85 6.72
CA ALA A 53 -11.26 15.44 7.81
C ALA A 53 -10.67 16.79 8.30
N GLY A 54 -10.25 17.65 7.37
CA GLY A 54 -9.64 18.97 7.66
C GLY A 54 -8.16 18.95 8.10
N ARG A 55 -7.58 17.78 8.39
CA ARG A 55 -6.18 17.62 8.78
C ARG A 55 -5.29 17.53 7.56
N GLU A 56 -4.21 18.30 7.53
CA GLU A 56 -3.16 18.19 6.51
C GLU A 56 -2.32 16.93 6.71
N VAL A 57 -2.13 16.17 5.64
CA VAL A 57 -1.43 14.89 5.65
C VAL A 57 -0.54 14.75 4.41
N CYS A 58 0.47 13.92 4.51
CA CYS A 58 1.20 13.39 3.36
C CYS A 58 0.53 12.11 2.89
N VAL A 59 0.30 11.98 1.58
CA VAL A 59 -0.24 10.77 0.97
C VAL A 59 0.71 10.25 -0.10
N ILE A 60 0.93 8.94 -0.10
CA ILE A 60 1.81 8.25 -1.02
C ILE A 60 1.13 6.98 -1.47
N GLY A 61 1.07 6.70 -2.77
CA GLY A 61 0.39 5.52 -3.26
C GLY A 61 1.04 4.93 -4.50
N GLN A 62 1.01 3.62 -4.59
CA GLN A 62 1.35 2.92 -5.82
C GLN A 62 0.14 2.97 -6.75
N GLN A 63 0.38 3.37 -8.00
CA GLN A 63 -0.67 3.65 -8.96
C GLN A 63 -0.63 2.67 -10.12
N LYS A 64 -1.73 1.97 -10.29
CA LYS A 64 -2.03 1.18 -11.50
C LYS A 64 -2.62 2.08 -12.59
N GLY A 65 -2.64 1.61 -13.82
CA GLY A 65 -3.35 2.22 -14.93
C GLY A 65 -4.60 1.43 -15.29
N ARG A 66 -5.62 2.09 -15.84
CA ARG A 66 -6.87 1.45 -16.26
C ARG A 66 -6.77 0.84 -17.65
N ASP A 67 -6.16 1.54 -18.58
CA ASP A 67 -5.90 1.03 -19.93
C ASP A 67 -4.42 0.62 -20.12
N ILE A 68 -4.10 0.05 -21.29
CA ILE A 68 -2.75 -0.45 -21.57
C ILE A 68 -1.70 0.66 -21.66
N ASN A 69 -2.06 1.86 -22.11
CA ASN A 69 -1.13 2.99 -22.24
C ASN A 69 -0.82 3.55 -20.84
N GLU A 70 -1.85 3.73 -20.02
CA GLU A 70 -1.71 4.16 -18.64
C GLU A 70 -0.94 3.12 -17.82
N ARG A 71 -1.23 1.82 -17.98
CA ARG A 71 -0.45 0.74 -17.31
C ARG A 71 1.02 0.78 -17.68
N ARG A 72 1.36 1.00 -18.95
CA ARG A 72 2.76 1.15 -19.38
C ARG A 72 3.40 2.40 -18.78
N HIS A 73 2.70 3.53 -18.80
CA HIS A 73 3.16 4.78 -18.18
C HIS A 73 3.42 4.61 -16.68
N ARG A 74 2.57 3.87 -15.98
CA ARG A 74 2.68 3.56 -14.53
C ARG A 74 3.56 2.33 -14.22
N ASN A 75 4.34 1.83 -15.17
CA ASN A 75 5.16 0.61 -15.03
C ASN A 75 4.37 -0.56 -14.43
N PHE A 76 3.09 -0.70 -14.74
CA PHE A 76 2.17 -1.71 -14.16
C PHE A 76 2.11 -1.68 -12.62
N ALA A 77 2.18 -0.51 -12.03
CA ALA A 77 2.30 -0.26 -10.59
C ALA A 77 3.56 -0.83 -9.94
N MET A 78 4.60 -1.07 -10.71
CA MET A 78 5.91 -1.52 -10.22
C MET A 78 6.88 -0.32 -10.16
N PRO A 79 7.11 0.27 -8.98
CA PRO A 79 7.98 1.43 -8.88
C PRO A 79 9.44 1.10 -9.17
N LYS A 80 10.12 2.06 -9.79
CA LYS A 80 11.57 2.11 -10.00
C LYS A 80 12.25 2.80 -8.81
N PRO A 81 13.60 2.80 -8.72
CA PRO A 81 14.33 3.40 -7.59
C PRO A 81 13.95 4.85 -7.32
N GLU A 82 13.72 5.63 -8.38
CA GLU A 82 13.34 7.04 -8.29
C GLU A 82 11.97 7.24 -7.63
N GLY A 83 11.04 6.31 -7.79
CA GLY A 83 9.76 6.31 -7.09
C GLY A 83 9.95 6.18 -5.57
N TYR A 84 10.72 5.21 -5.13
CA TYR A 84 11.01 5.00 -3.71
C TYR A 84 11.80 6.17 -3.10
N ARG A 85 12.78 6.72 -3.84
CA ARG A 85 13.50 7.92 -3.39
C ARG A 85 12.62 9.15 -3.32
N LYS A 86 11.67 9.31 -4.26
CA LYS A 86 10.63 10.35 -4.19
C LYS A 86 9.78 10.17 -2.94
N ALA A 87 9.29 8.95 -2.68
CA ALA A 87 8.47 8.66 -1.51
C ALA A 87 9.13 9.11 -0.20
N ILE A 88 10.35 8.64 0.08
CA ILE A 88 11.02 9.01 1.33
C ILE A 88 11.37 10.50 1.40
N ARG A 89 11.67 11.14 0.27
CA ARG A 89 11.89 12.59 0.23
C ARG A 89 10.64 13.36 0.67
N VAL A 90 9.46 12.93 0.21
CA VAL A 90 8.18 13.57 0.59
C VAL A 90 7.81 13.24 2.03
N MET A 91 8.06 12.00 2.51
CA MET A 91 7.89 11.61 3.91
C MET A 91 8.74 12.45 4.87
N ARG A 92 10.01 12.71 4.53
CA ARG A 92 10.89 13.59 5.32
C ARG A 92 10.43 15.05 5.32
N MET A 93 9.84 15.51 4.22
CA MET A 93 9.19 16.82 4.17
C MET A 93 7.99 16.86 5.11
N ALA A 94 7.15 15.82 5.09
CA ALA A 94 6.02 15.68 6.01
C ALA A 94 6.47 15.68 7.47
N GLU A 95 7.50 14.91 7.81
CA GLU A 95 8.10 14.88 9.15
C GLU A 95 8.57 16.28 9.59
N LYS A 96 9.27 17.01 8.71
CA LYS A 96 9.76 18.38 9.00
C LYS A 96 8.63 19.33 9.39
N PHE A 97 7.46 19.18 8.78
CA PHE A 97 6.29 20.02 9.03
C PHE A 97 5.28 19.38 10.00
N GLY A 98 5.63 18.26 10.64
CA GLY A 98 4.76 17.57 11.60
C GLY A 98 3.48 17.01 10.99
N ARG A 99 3.49 16.65 9.69
CA ARG A 99 2.32 16.10 8.99
C ARG A 99 2.30 14.57 9.08
N PRO A 100 1.20 13.95 9.52
CA PRO A 100 1.04 12.49 9.44
C PRO A 100 1.17 11.99 8.00
N ILE A 101 1.57 10.73 7.86
CA ILE A 101 1.80 10.08 6.58
C ILE A 101 0.81 8.93 6.41
N ILE A 102 0.17 8.86 5.26
CA ILE A 102 -0.64 7.72 4.85
C ILE A 102 -0.02 7.13 3.58
N THR A 103 0.24 5.83 3.58
CA THR A 103 0.71 5.12 2.40
C THR A 103 -0.34 4.15 1.89
N ILE A 104 -0.54 4.11 0.58
CA ILE A 104 -1.49 3.22 -0.11
C ILE A 104 -0.66 2.21 -0.90
N VAL A 105 -0.70 0.96 -0.46
CA VAL A 105 0.03 -0.16 -1.08
C VAL A 105 -0.88 -0.84 -2.09
N ASP A 106 -0.46 -0.82 -3.37
CA ASP A 106 -1.14 -1.55 -4.44
C ASP A 106 -0.17 -1.84 -5.60
N THR A 107 0.67 -2.85 -5.43
CA THR A 107 1.72 -3.24 -6.38
C THR A 107 1.91 -4.76 -6.42
N PRO A 108 2.17 -5.34 -7.60
CA PRO A 108 2.64 -6.73 -7.68
C PRO A 108 4.10 -6.90 -7.22
N GLY A 109 4.87 -5.82 -7.10
CA GLY A 109 6.27 -5.82 -6.69
C GLY A 109 7.04 -4.60 -7.18
N ALA A 110 8.35 -4.57 -6.92
CA ALA A 110 9.26 -3.59 -7.48
C ALA A 110 9.54 -3.89 -8.96
N TYR A 111 9.85 -2.86 -9.76
CA TYR A 111 10.17 -3.03 -11.17
C TYR A 111 11.44 -3.88 -11.36
N PRO A 112 11.38 -5.00 -12.12
CA PRO A 112 12.48 -5.99 -12.18
C PRO A 112 13.46 -5.75 -13.33
N GLY A 113 13.42 -4.59 -13.99
CA GLY A 113 14.27 -4.30 -15.16
C GLY A 113 15.71 -3.98 -14.78
N ILE A 114 16.64 -4.30 -15.69
CA ILE A 114 18.09 -4.04 -15.53
C ILE A 114 18.33 -2.55 -15.25
N ASP A 115 17.61 -1.67 -15.93
CA ASP A 115 17.70 -0.22 -15.74
C ASP A 115 17.36 0.23 -14.30
N ALA A 116 16.49 -0.48 -13.61
CA ALA A 116 16.20 -0.23 -12.20
C ALA A 116 17.31 -0.77 -11.29
N GLU A 117 17.83 -1.97 -11.58
CA GLU A 117 18.96 -2.54 -10.83
C GLU A 117 20.20 -1.64 -10.90
N GLU A 118 20.55 -1.15 -12.09
CA GLU A 118 21.69 -0.23 -12.31
C GLU A 118 21.54 1.10 -11.51
N ARG A 119 20.30 1.54 -11.25
CA ARG A 119 20.03 2.75 -10.45
C ARG A 119 19.76 2.47 -8.98
N GLY A 120 20.00 1.24 -8.51
CA GLY A 120 19.97 0.87 -7.10
C GLY A 120 18.57 0.56 -6.57
N GLN A 121 17.84 -0.35 -7.24
CA GLN A 121 16.48 -0.77 -6.81
C GLN A 121 16.47 -1.30 -5.37
N ALA A 122 17.36 -2.25 -5.07
CA ALA A 122 17.43 -2.85 -3.74
C ALA A 122 17.86 -1.83 -2.67
N GLU A 123 18.80 -0.94 -2.99
CA GLU A 123 19.25 0.13 -2.09
C GLU A 123 18.10 1.09 -1.77
N ALA A 124 17.35 1.54 -2.77
CA ALA A 124 16.24 2.47 -2.59
C ALA A 124 15.14 1.89 -1.68
N ILE A 125 14.83 0.59 -1.85
CA ILE A 125 13.88 -0.14 -0.99
C ILE A 125 14.42 -0.24 0.43
N ALA A 126 15.66 -0.72 0.63
CA ALA A 126 16.27 -0.91 1.94
C ALA A 126 16.43 0.42 2.70
N PHE A 127 16.77 1.49 1.98
CA PHE A 127 16.86 2.82 2.55
C PHE A 127 15.49 3.29 3.08
N ASN A 128 14.42 3.10 2.31
CA ASN A 128 13.07 3.45 2.75
C ASN A 128 12.65 2.68 4.02
N LEU A 129 12.90 1.36 4.08
CA LEU A 129 12.60 0.55 5.27
C LEU A 129 13.24 1.15 6.52
N ARG A 130 14.55 1.46 6.44
CA ARG A 130 15.31 2.05 7.55
C ARG A 130 14.76 3.42 7.96
N GLU A 131 14.51 4.29 7.00
CA GLU A 131 14.08 5.66 7.26
C GLU A 131 12.65 5.72 7.80
N MET A 132 11.74 4.93 7.24
CA MET A 132 10.36 4.85 7.72
C MET A 132 10.27 4.38 9.16
N ALA A 133 11.15 3.45 9.56
CA ALA A 133 11.21 2.96 10.95
C ALA A 133 11.51 4.08 11.97
N SER A 134 12.19 5.16 11.55
CA SER A 134 12.63 6.26 12.40
C SER A 134 11.81 7.55 12.29
N LEU A 135 10.81 7.62 11.41
CA LEU A 135 9.96 8.81 11.25
C LEU A 135 9.25 9.20 12.54
N LYS A 136 9.28 10.50 12.87
CA LYS A 136 8.78 11.07 14.13
C LYS A 136 7.31 11.47 14.09
N VAL A 137 6.63 11.20 12.99
CA VAL A 137 5.22 11.47 12.76
C VAL A 137 4.44 10.17 12.61
N PRO A 138 3.12 10.15 12.85
CA PRO A 138 2.28 8.99 12.59
C PRO A 138 2.38 8.51 11.14
N VAL A 139 2.48 7.19 10.97
CA VAL A 139 2.47 6.53 9.67
C VAL A 139 1.38 5.46 9.66
N VAL A 140 0.38 5.65 8.82
CA VAL A 140 -0.71 4.68 8.58
C VAL A 140 -0.54 4.09 7.19
N VAL A 141 -0.42 2.77 7.12
CA VAL A 141 -0.31 2.02 5.87
C VAL A 141 -1.67 1.42 5.55
N VAL A 142 -2.11 1.52 4.30
CA VAL A 142 -3.33 0.87 3.79
C VAL A 142 -2.93 -0.08 2.66
N VAL A 143 -3.11 -1.37 2.84
CA VAL A 143 -2.99 -2.35 1.75
C VAL A 143 -4.33 -2.38 1.01
N LEU A 144 -4.35 -1.75 -0.17
CA LEU A 144 -5.58 -1.49 -0.94
C LEU A 144 -5.95 -2.68 -1.83
N GLY A 145 -5.00 -3.22 -2.55
CA GLY A 145 -5.18 -4.33 -3.47
C GLY A 145 -4.07 -5.37 -3.31
N GLU A 146 -3.00 -5.27 -4.08
CA GLU A 146 -1.86 -6.19 -3.98
C GLU A 146 -0.73 -5.55 -3.18
N GLY A 147 -0.27 -6.23 -2.13
CA GLY A 147 0.96 -5.92 -1.42
C GLY A 147 2.08 -6.88 -1.82
N GLY A 148 2.76 -6.61 -2.94
CA GLY A 148 3.78 -7.50 -3.49
C GLY A 148 5.21 -7.20 -3.01
N SER A 149 5.83 -8.17 -2.33
CA SER A 149 7.27 -8.24 -2.08
C SER A 149 7.92 -6.95 -1.56
N GLY A 150 9.17 -6.69 -1.94
CA GLY A 150 9.92 -5.48 -1.60
C GLY A 150 9.28 -4.19 -2.09
N GLY A 151 8.51 -4.24 -3.17
CA GLY A 151 7.77 -3.09 -3.68
C GLY A 151 6.74 -2.56 -2.68
N ALA A 152 6.02 -3.46 -2.04
CA ALA A 152 5.07 -3.12 -0.98
C ALA A 152 5.79 -2.69 0.31
N LEU A 153 6.84 -3.43 0.70
CA LEU A 153 7.60 -3.15 1.92
C LEU A 153 8.22 -1.75 1.91
N ALA A 154 8.69 -1.27 0.75
CA ALA A 154 9.35 0.03 0.62
C ALA A 154 8.51 1.23 1.07
N ILE A 155 7.19 1.07 1.18
CA ILE A 155 6.27 2.07 1.77
C ILE A 155 5.35 1.44 2.82
N GLY A 156 5.66 0.22 3.28
CA GLY A 156 4.82 -0.60 4.17
C GLY A 156 5.15 -0.53 5.66
N ILE A 157 6.16 0.24 6.07
CA ILE A 157 6.57 0.35 7.49
C ILE A 157 5.76 1.45 8.19
N GLY A 158 4.80 1.07 9.00
CA GLY A 158 3.93 2.03 9.69
C GLY A 158 3.56 1.66 11.12
N ASP A 159 3.05 2.64 11.86
CA ASP A 159 2.52 2.45 13.21
C ASP A 159 1.25 1.61 13.20
N ARG A 160 0.45 1.76 12.14
CA ARG A 160 -0.73 0.96 11.85
C ARG A 160 -0.69 0.48 10.40
N VAL A 161 -1.03 -0.79 10.21
CA VAL A 161 -1.24 -1.40 8.90
C VAL A 161 -2.70 -1.83 8.81
N LEU A 162 -3.46 -1.09 8.02
CA LEU A 162 -4.83 -1.41 7.65
C LEU A 162 -4.79 -2.22 6.35
N MET A 163 -5.65 -3.19 6.21
CA MET A 163 -5.75 -3.98 4.98
C MET A 163 -7.21 -4.11 4.58
N MET A 164 -7.50 -3.82 3.32
CA MET A 164 -8.84 -4.06 2.77
C MET A 164 -9.13 -5.55 2.80
N GLU A 165 -10.38 -5.92 3.09
CA GLU A 165 -10.79 -7.32 3.27
C GLU A 165 -10.45 -8.21 2.08
N ASN A 166 -10.58 -7.69 0.85
CA ASN A 166 -10.26 -8.40 -0.38
C ASN A 166 -8.85 -8.12 -0.92
N ALA A 167 -7.99 -7.44 -0.15
CA ALA A 167 -6.59 -7.27 -0.51
C ALA A 167 -5.77 -8.53 -0.21
N VAL A 168 -4.57 -8.60 -0.79
CA VAL A 168 -3.59 -9.65 -0.54
C VAL A 168 -2.22 -9.03 -0.25
N TYR A 169 -1.45 -9.65 0.65
CA TYR A 169 -0.10 -9.17 0.99
C TYR A 169 0.84 -10.36 1.12
N SER A 170 1.88 -10.41 0.30
CA SER A 170 2.77 -11.57 0.18
C SER A 170 4.17 -11.21 -0.30
N VAL A 171 5.14 -12.02 0.06
CA VAL A 171 6.53 -11.92 -0.41
C VAL A 171 6.67 -12.24 -1.91
N ILE A 172 5.77 -13.03 -2.46
CA ILE A 172 5.79 -13.51 -3.85
C ILE A 172 4.36 -13.69 -4.37
N THR A 173 4.16 -13.60 -5.68
CA THR A 173 2.87 -13.94 -6.28
C THR A 173 2.60 -15.44 -6.22
N PRO A 174 1.33 -15.88 -6.11
CA PRO A 174 1.00 -17.31 -6.11
C PRO A 174 1.53 -18.05 -7.34
N GLU A 175 1.46 -17.42 -8.51
CA GLU A 175 1.98 -17.98 -9.77
C GLU A 175 3.51 -18.18 -9.70
N GLY A 176 4.23 -17.17 -9.19
CA GLY A 176 5.68 -17.25 -8.99
C GLY A 176 6.08 -18.33 -7.98
N CYS A 177 5.37 -18.41 -6.87
CA CYS A 177 5.55 -19.44 -5.85
C CYS A 177 5.33 -20.84 -6.44
N ALA A 178 4.24 -21.05 -7.15
CA ALA A 178 3.91 -22.32 -7.78
C ALA A 178 4.95 -22.74 -8.83
N ALA A 179 5.40 -21.78 -9.66
CA ALA A 179 6.44 -22.04 -10.66
C ALA A 179 7.78 -22.46 -10.03
N ILE A 180 8.16 -21.85 -8.90
CA ILE A 180 9.42 -22.20 -8.18
C ILE A 180 9.30 -23.55 -7.50
N LEU A 181 8.22 -23.79 -6.73
CA LEU A 181 8.09 -24.99 -5.90
C LEU A 181 7.73 -26.24 -6.72
N TRP A 182 6.85 -26.08 -7.69
CA TRP A 182 6.27 -27.20 -8.42
C TRP A 182 6.56 -27.19 -9.92
N LYS A 183 7.26 -26.16 -10.43
CA LYS A 183 7.51 -25.94 -11.87
C LYS A 183 6.22 -25.87 -12.70
N ASP A 184 5.13 -25.49 -12.07
CA ASP A 184 3.79 -25.39 -12.67
C ASP A 184 3.04 -24.19 -12.11
N ALA A 185 2.97 -23.09 -12.88
CA ALA A 185 2.24 -21.89 -12.52
C ALA A 185 0.71 -22.11 -12.42
N GLY A 186 0.17 -23.16 -13.04
CA GLY A 186 -1.24 -23.53 -12.93
C GLY A 186 -1.66 -23.93 -11.51
N ARG A 187 -0.70 -24.26 -10.64
CA ARG A 187 -0.94 -24.53 -9.22
C ARG A 187 -0.96 -23.27 -8.33
N ALA A 188 -1.13 -22.10 -8.93
CA ALA A 188 -1.29 -20.84 -8.19
C ALA A 188 -2.39 -20.89 -7.11
N PRO A 189 -3.54 -21.55 -7.28
CA PRO A 189 -4.53 -21.70 -6.20
C PRO A 189 -3.98 -22.41 -4.95
N ASP A 190 -3.22 -23.49 -5.13
CA ASP A 190 -2.58 -24.22 -4.02
C ASP A 190 -1.54 -23.34 -3.31
N ALA A 191 -0.75 -22.59 -4.10
CA ALA A 191 0.24 -21.66 -3.58
C ALA A 191 -0.43 -20.53 -2.78
N ALA A 192 -1.53 -19.97 -3.26
CA ALA A 192 -2.26 -18.90 -2.57
C ALA A 192 -2.74 -19.36 -1.17
N GLU A 193 -3.26 -20.59 -1.06
CA GLU A 193 -3.65 -21.14 0.23
C GLU A 193 -2.45 -21.38 1.16
N GLY A 194 -1.33 -21.85 0.61
CA GLY A 194 -0.10 -22.10 1.37
C GLY A 194 0.57 -20.83 1.86
N LEU A 195 0.56 -19.76 1.07
CA LEU A 195 1.18 -18.46 1.39
C LEU A 195 0.47 -17.68 2.50
N LYS A 196 -0.77 -18.03 2.86
CA LYS A 196 -1.55 -17.35 3.91
C LYS A 196 -1.67 -15.82 3.72
N LEU A 197 -1.78 -15.37 2.47
CA LEU A 197 -1.67 -13.98 2.02
C LEU A 197 -2.93 -13.12 2.21
N THR A 198 -4.01 -13.68 2.75
CA THR A 198 -5.29 -12.98 2.95
C THR A 198 -5.30 -12.14 4.22
N ALA A 199 -6.17 -11.12 4.26
CA ALA A 199 -6.31 -10.23 5.40
C ALA A 199 -6.55 -10.98 6.73
N ASP A 200 -7.41 -11.99 6.73
CA ASP A 200 -7.70 -12.79 7.92
C ASP A 200 -6.49 -13.54 8.46
N ASN A 201 -5.67 -14.14 7.58
CA ASN A 201 -4.46 -14.82 7.97
C ASN A 201 -3.41 -13.85 8.53
N LEU A 202 -3.21 -12.72 7.83
CA LEU A 202 -2.21 -11.72 8.23
C LEU A 202 -2.60 -11.00 9.52
N LYS A 203 -3.89 -10.86 9.79
CA LYS A 203 -4.40 -10.38 11.08
C LYS A 203 -4.10 -11.37 12.21
N LYS A 204 -4.25 -12.67 11.98
CA LYS A 204 -3.90 -13.72 12.96
C LYS A 204 -2.40 -13.77 13.27
N PHE A 205 -1.55 -13.38 12.30
CA PHE A 205 -0.10 -13.32 12.48
C PHE A 205 0.40 -11.98 13.02
N ASP A 206 -0.50 -11.07 13.40
CA ASP A 206 -0.19 -9.71 13.85
C ASP A 206 0.64 -8.86 12.87
N ILE A 207 0.62 -9.23 11.57
CA ILE A 207 1.25 -8.47 10.48
C ILE A 207 0.38 -7.27 10.11
N VAL A 208 -0.94 -7.45 10.14
CA VAL A 208 -1.97 -6.43 9.88
C VAL A 208 -2.66 -6.07 11.19
N ASP A 209 -2.78 -4.77 11.50
CA ASP A 209 -3.42 -4.29 12.72
C ASP A 209 -4.94 -4.27 12.61
N GLU A 210 -5.47 -4.02 11.42
CA GLU A 210 -6.91 -3.85 11.22
C GLU A 210 -7.36 -4.27 9.82
N ILE A 211 -8.49 -4.97 9.73
CA ILE A 211 -9.15 -5.29 8.47
C ILE A 211 -10.24 -4.25 8.22
N VAL A 212 -10.21 -3.61 7.06
CA VAL A 212 -11.28 -2.72 6.61
C VAL A 212 -12.30 -3.55 5.83
N PRO A 213 -13.54 -3.68 6.31
CA PRO A 213 -14.52 -4.56 5.69
C PRO A 213 -14.95 -4.06 4.31
N GLU A 214 -15.15 -5.01 3.42
CA GLU A 214 -15.74 -4.83 2.11
C GLU A 214 -16.98 -5.74 2.03
N PRO A 215 -18.19 -5.26 2.39
CA PRO A 215 -19.42 -6.06 2.33
C PRO A 215 -19.70 -6.67 0.95
N GLU A 216 -19.18 -6.03 -0.07
CA GLU A 216 -19.10 -6.44 -1.46
C GLU A 216 -17.74 -6.03 -2.05
N PRO A 217 -17.26 -6.67 -3.15
CA PRO A 217 -16.00 -6.28 -3.78
C PRO A 217 -16.00 -4.81 -4.18
N TRP A 218 -15.02 -4.02 -3.67
CA TRP A 218 -14.96 -2.59 -3.93
C TRP A 218 -14.62 -2.31 -5.39
N LYS A 219 -15.55 -1.68 -6.09
CA LYS A 219 -15.43 -1.32 -7.50
C LYS A 219 -15.69 0.16 -7.72
N MET A 220 -15.08 0.71 -8.76
CA MET A 220 -15.41 2.05 -9.21
C MET A 220 -16.87 2.10 -9.66
N PRO A 221 -17.60 3.19 -9.31
CA PRO A 221 -18.98 3.32 -9.72
C PRO A 221 -19.11 3.47 -11.24
N THR A 222 -20.21 2.99 -11.79
CA THR A 222 -20.61 3.22 -13.18
C THR A 222 -21.52 4.44 -13.27
N GLU A 223 -21.44 5.23 -14.35
CA GLU A 223 -22.10 6.53 -14.49
C GLU A 223 -23.63 6.48 -14.31
N ASP A 224 -24.27 5.34 -14.58
CA ASP A 224 -25.74 5.19 -14.60
C ASP A 224 -26.28 4.35 -13.43
N ASP A 225 -25.46 4.00 -12.42
CA ASP A 225 -25.89 3.15 -11.31
C ASP A 225 -25.65 3.80 -9.93
N GLU A 226 -26.72 4.44 -9.41
CA GLU A 226 -26.71 5.08 -8.08
C GLU A 226 -26.41 4.08 -6.94
N ASN A 227 -26.74 2.79 -7.11
CA ASN A 227 -26.44 1.78 -6.11
C ASN A 227 -24.94 1.49 -6.06
N SER A 228 -24.28 1.47 -7.23
CA SER A 228 -22.82 1.29 -7.31
C SER A 228 -22.08 2.46 -6.66
N GLN A 229 -22.54 3.69 -6.87
CA GLN A 229 -22.01 4.88 -6.20
C GLN A 229 -22.19 4.79 -4.68
N SER A 230 -23.37 4.44 -4.22
CA SER A 230 -23.65 4.29 -2.78
C SER A 230 -22.80 3.21 -2.12
N ALA A 231 -22.57 2.07 -2.80
CA ALA A 231 -21.71 1.00 -2.32
C ALA A 231 -20.24 1.45 -2.23
N PHE A 232 -19.75 2.11 -3.27
CA PHE A 232 -18.42 2.69 -3.31
C PHE A 232 -18.21 3.67 -2.15
N ASP A 233 -19.12 4.62 -1.96
CA ASP A 233 -19.03 5.67 -0.95
C ASP A 233 -19.04 5.10 0.47
N LYS A 234 -19.82 4.05 0.74
CA LYS A 234 -19.85 3.39 2.07
C LYS A 234 -18.51 2.81 2.46
N ILE A 235 -17.83 2.15 1.50
CA ILE A 235 -16.49 1.56 1.75
C ILE A 235 -15.47 2.68 1.90
N ALA A 236 -15.49 3.69 1.03
CA ALA A 236 -14.61 4.86 1.10
C ALA A 236 -14.73 5.60 2.45
N GLU A 237 -15.97 5.83 2.91
CA GLU A 237 -16.24 6.49 4.20
C GLU A 237 -15.80 5.60 5.38
N THR A 238 -15.95 4.28 5.28
CA THR A 238 -15.46 3.33 6.29
C THR A 238 -13.94 3.42 6.38
N LEU A 239 -13.23 3.35 5.26
CA LEU A 239 -11.77 3.51 5.22
C LEU A 239 -11.33 4.86 5.80
N LYS A 240 -12.01 5.95 5.41
CA LYS A 240 -11.73 7.30 5.92
C LYS A 240 -11.86 7.37 7.44
N LYS A 241 -12.95 6.86 8.01
CA LYS A 241 -13.17 6.80 9.45
C LYS A 241 -12.07 6.04 10.18
N ARG A 242 -11.64 4.88 9.63
CA ARG A 242 -10.57 4.08 10.21
C ARG A 242 -9.23 4.80 10.18
N ILE A 243 -8.87 5.43 9.05
CA ILE A 243 -7.65 6.24 8.95
C ILE A 243 -7.68 7.37 9.99
N VAL A 244 -8.77 8.14 10.08
CA VAL A 244 -8.89 9.27 11.01
C VAL A 244 -8.77 8.82 12.45
N ALA A 245 -9.47 7.75 12.86
CA ALA A 245 -9.38 7.21 14.22
C ALA A 245 -7.96 6.79 14.59
N ASN A 246 -7.25 6.10 13.68
CA ASN A 246 -5.86 5.72 13.90
C ASN A 246 -4.93 6.96 13.99
N LEU A 247 -5.14 7.97 13.15
CA LEU A 247 -4.37 9.21 13.22
C LEU A 247 -4.61 9.97 14.54
N ASP A 248 -5.83 9.98 15.07
CA ASP A 248 -6.17 10.62 16.34
C ASP A 248 -5.43 9.93 17.51
N GLU A 249 -5.48 8.61 17.56
CA GLU A 249 -4.76 7.82 18.56
C GLU A 249 -3.24 8.05 18.50
N LEU A 250 -2.68 7.93 17.29
CA LEU A 250 -1.23 8.01 17.09
C LEU A 250 -0.68 9.43 17.31
N SER A 251 -1.44 10.45 16.90
CA SER A 251 -1.02 11.86 17.06
C SER A 251 -1.03 12.32 18.53
N ALA A 252 -1.72 11.62 19.41
CA ALA A 252 -1.70 11.88 20.85
C ALA A 252 -0.42 11.37 21.52
N LYS A 253 0.36 10.51 20.85
CA LYS A 253 1.58 9.92 21.41
C LYS A 253 2.79 10.83 21.22
N PRO A 254 3.70 10.95 22.21
CA PRO A 254 5.00 11.57 22.00
C PRO A 254 5.80 10.84 20.91
N SER A 255 6.56 11.56 20.10
CA SER A 255 7.33 11.00 18.99
C SER A 255 8.27 9.86 19.41
N ARG A 256 8.88 9.96 20.61
CA ARG A 256 9.73 8.90 21.14
C ARG A 256 8.97 7.59 21.40
N THR A 257 7.76 7.68 21.93
CA THR A 257 6.87 6.53 22.15
C THR A 257 6.43 5.93 20.83
N LEU A 258 6.05 6.78 19.87
CA LEU A 258 5.63 6.35 18.54
C LEU A 258 6.72 5.50 17.85
N ILE A 259 7.98 5.98 17.84
CA ILE A 259 9.11 5.25 17.26
C ILE A 259 9.36 3.93 18.00
N ALA A 260 9.33 3.93 19.33
CA ALA A 260 9.55 2.74 20.14
C ALA A 260 8.45 1.69 19.92
N ASP A 261 7.18 2.12 19.86
CA ASP A 261 6.04 1.23 19.60
C ASP A 261 6.16 0.61 18.21
N ARG A 262 6.49 1.41 17.17
CA ARG A 262 6.73 0.95 15.81
C ARG A 262 7.84 -0.09 15.76
N TYR A 263 8.99 0.19 16.37
CA TYR A 263 10.10 -0.76 16.45
C TYR A 263 9.67 -2.07 17.13
N ASN A 264 9.03 -1.99 18.28
CA ASN A 264 8.59 -3.15 19.03
C ASN A 264 7.56 -3.99 18.28
N LYS A 265 6.66 -3.35 17.52
CA LYS A 265 5.70 -4.03 16.65
C LYS A 265 6.42 -4.93 15.65
N PHE A 266 7.31 -4.38 14.83
CA PHE A 266 8.03 -5.16 13.82
C PHE A 266 8.98 -6.19 14.43
N ARG A 267 9.57 -5.89 15.60
CA ARG A 267 10.48 -6.80 16.30
C ARG A 267 9.78 -8.04 16.85
N LYS A 268 8.49 -7.95 17.15
CA LYS A 268 7.68 -9.06 17.67
C LYS A 268 7.08 -9.96 16.59
N MET A 269 7.14 -9.57 15.32
CA MET A 269 6.58 -10.37 14.23
C MET A 269 7.37 -11.68 14.09
N GLY A 270 6.64 -12.78 13.92
CA GLY A 270 7.18 -14.14 13.76
C GLY A 270 7.25 -14.92 15.06
N GLU A 271 7.12 -16.23 14.93
CA GLU A 271 7.30 -17.19 16.03
C GLU A 271 8.69 -17.83 15.88
N TRP A 272 9.44 -17.87 17.00
CA TRP A 272 10.75 -18.51 17.06
C TRP A 272 10.59 -19.83 17.81
N VAL A 273 10.91 -20.93 17.15
CA VAL A 273 10.95 -22.27 17.74
C VAL A 273 12.36 -22.58 18.21
#